data_69796b45fcdc390a73dad6a301953a48
#
_entry.id   69796b45fcdc390a73dad6a301953a48
#
_cell.length_a   1.000
_cell.length_b   1.000
_cell.length_c   1.000
_cell.angle_alpha   90.00
_cell.angle_beta   90.00
_cell.angle_gamma   90.00
#
_symmetry.space_group_name_H-M   'P 1'
#
loop_
_entity.id
_entity.type
_entity.pdbx_description
1 polymer ?
#
loop_
_entity_poly.entity_id
_entity_poly.type
_entity_poly.pdbx_seq_one_letter_code
_entity_poly.pdbx_strand_id
1 'polypeptide(L)'
;MSHDRDRESRNIDLAVRYHRAVSDGASAEEITRFLAPEMVHEEMPNLLFPDGAVRDLDAMREAAERGQDAMAEQRFEVRNAIAAGDQVALEVEWWGRLAVPYGPYPVGHVLRARIAAFLRIEDGRIVAQRNYDCYEPTAPDAAPDLTR
;
A
#
# COMPACT_ATOMS: atom_id res chain seq x y z
N MET A 1 17.94 -24.83 2.18
CA MET A 1 18.09 -23.96 3.35
C MET A 1 18.63 -22.59 2.98
N SER A 2 19.87 -22.49 2.41
CA SER A 2 20.34 -21.18 1.93
C SER A 2 19.49 -20.60 0.80
N HIS A 3 18.96 -21.48 -0.09
CA HIS A 3 18.08 -21.03 -1.17
C HIS A 3 16.78 -20.43 -0.67
N ASP A 4 16.20 -20.98 0.40
CA ASP A 4 14.97 -20.43 0.99
C ASP A 4 15.22 -19.08 1.64
N ARG A 5 16.33 -18.93 2.36
CA ARG A 5 16.72 -17.64 2.97
C ARG A 5 16.98 -16.59 1.90
N ASP A 6 17.65 -16.98 0.82
CA ASP A 6 17.93 -16.06 -0.29
C ASP A 6 16.65 -15.61 -0.97
N ARG A 7 15.71 -16.55 -1.18
CA ARG A 7 14.40 -16.25 -1.74
C ARG A 7 13.60 -15.33 -0.82
N GLU A 8 13.58 -15.62 0.46
CA GLU A 8 12.89 -14.81 1.46
C GLU A 8 13.46 -13.40 1.52
N SER A 9 14.78 -13.26 1.49
CA SER A 9 15.45 -11.96 1.44
C SER A 9 15.09 -11.17 0.18
N ARG A 10 15.10 -11.83 -0.98
CA ARG A 10 14.73 -11.19 -2.25
C ARG A 10 13.26 -10.77 -2.24
N ASN A 11 12.39 -11.57 -1.65
CA ASN A 11 10.98 -11.26 -1.57
C ASN A 11 10.70 -10.08 -0.63
N ILE A 12 11.41 -9.99 0.49
CA ILE A 12 11.34 -8.81 1.36
C ILE A 12 11.79 -7.58 0.60
N ASP A 13 12.92 -7.66 -0.10
CA ASP A 13 13.45 -6.55 -0.88
C ASP A 13 12.44 -6.08 -1.94
N LEU A 14 11.84 -7.03 -2.64
CA LEU A 14 10.81 -6.71 -3.65
C LEU A 14 9.62 -5.99 -3.03
N ALA A 15 9.11 -6.49 -1.91
CA ALA A 15 7.96 -5.90 -1.21
C ALA A 15 8.27 -4.48 -0.73
N VAL A 16 9.46 -4.27 -0.19
CA VAL A 16 9.91 -2.94 0.27
C VAL A 16 10.07 -1.98 -0.92
N ARG A 17 10.70 -2.43 -2.01
CA ARG A 17 10.86 -1.61 -3.22
C ARG A 17 9.52 -1.23 -3.84
N TYR A 18 8.56 -2.13 -3.82
CA TYR A 18 7.21 -1.87 -4.31
C TYR A 18 6.56 -0.73 -3.51
N HIS A 19 6.58 -0.81 -2.19
CA HIS A 19 5.99 0.23 -1.32
C HIS A 19 6.73 1.56 -1.47
N ARG A 20 8.06 1.51 -1.65
CA ARG A 20 8.85 2.73 -1.90
C ARG A 20 8.49 3.37 -3.23
N ALA A 21 8.28 2.58 -4.28
CA ALA A 21 7.87 3.09 -5.58
C ALA A 21 6.52 3.82 -5.49
N VAL A 22 5.55 3.23 -4.78
CA VAL A 22 4.26 3.88 -4.56
C VAL A 22 4.44 5.19 -3.77
N SER A 23 5.25 5.15 -2.72
CA SER A 23 5.56 6.31 -1.88
C SER A 23 6.19 7.45 -2.68
N ASP A 24 7.08 7.11 -3.61
CA ASP A 24 7.82 8.10 -4.42
C ASP A 24 7.02 8.62 -5.61
N GLY A 25 5.78 8.18 -5.77
CA GLY A 25 4.91 8.64 -6.84
C GLY A 25 5.22 8.04 -8.20
N ALA A 26 5.74 6.82 -8.23
CA ALA A 26 6.00 6.10 -9.48
C ALA A 26 4.73 6.00 -10.32
N SER A 27 4.88 5.94 -11.64
CA SER A 27 3.75 5.83 -12.56
C SER A 27 3.00 4.50 -12.35
N ALA A 28 1.75 4.46 -12.76
CA ALA A 28 0.96 3.23 -12.72
C ALA A 28 1.66 2.11 -13.49
N GLU A 29 2.31 2.42 -14.61
CA GLU A 29 3.08 1.45 -15.38
C GLU A 29 4.25 0.89 -14.58
N GLU A 30 5.01 1.73 -13.89
CA GLU A 30 6.13 1.29 -13.04
C GLU A 30 5.64 0.44 -11.88
N ILE A 31 4.55 0.84 -11.24
CA ILE A 31 3.96 0.10 -10.12
C ILE A 31 3.50 -1.29 -10.57
N THR A 32 2.82 -1.38 -11.70
CA THR A 32 2.29 -2.66 -12.18
C THR A 32 3.37 -3.65 -12.64
N ARG A 33 4.60 -3.20 -12.87
CA ARG A 33 5.72 -4.11 -13.17
C ARG A 33 6.07 -5.03 -12.00
N PHE A 34 5.73 -4.64 -10.77
CA PHE A 34 5.91 -5.48 -9.59
C PHE A 34 4.85 -6.58 -9.48
N LEU A 35 3.76 -6.46 -10.23
CA LEU A 35 2.56 -7.27 -10.07
C LEU A 35 2.45 -8.33 -11.16
N ALA A 36 2.03 -9.53 -10.77
CA ALA A 36 1.77 -10.60 -11.74
C ALA A 36 0.47 -10.31 -12.51
N PRO A 37 0.36 -10.79 -13.76
CA PRO A 37 -0.87 -10.58 -14.54
C PRO A 37 -2.13 -11.10 -13.86
N GLU A 38 -2.02 -12.19 -13.11
CA GLU A 38 -3.14 -12.84 -12.41
C GLU A 38 -3.30 -12.39 -10.96
N MET A 39 -2.62 -11.33 -10.55
CA MET A 39 -2.61 -10.89 -9.16
C MET A 39 -4.00 -10.51 -8.66
N VAL A 40 -4.19 -10.68 -7.35
CA VAL A 40 -5.37 -10.22 -6.63
C VAL A 40 -4.92 -9.41 -5.42
N HIS A 41 -5.44 -8.20 -5.32
CA HIS A 41 -5.24 -7.31 -4.18
C HIS A 41 -6.55 -7.19 -3.42
N GLU A 42 -6.50 -7.49 -2.14
CA GLU A 42 -7.67 -7.44 -1.28
C GLU A 42 -7.43 -6.44 -0.17
N GLU A 43 -8.32 -5.47 -0.07
CA GLU A 43 -8.29 -4.47 1.00
C GLU A 43 -9.45 -4.73 1.94
N MET A 44 -9.13 -4.96 3.21
CA MET A 44 -10.16 -5.21 4.21
C MET A 44 -10.97 -3.94 4.48
N PRO A 45 -12.23 -4.07 4.93
CA PRO A 45 -13.06 -2.89 5.25
C PRO A 45 -12.32 -1.91 6.14
N ASN A 46 -12.34 -0.63 5.76
CA ASN A 46 -11.63 0.42 6.48
C ASN A 46 -12.32 1.77 6.27
N LEU A 47 -11.74 2.84 6.81
CA LEU A 47 -12.31 4.18 6.76
C LEU A 47 -12.59 4.66 5.33
N LEU A 48 -11.65 4.42 4.40
CA LEU A 48 -11.78 4.88 3.02
C LEU A 48 -12.62 3.94 2.15
N PHE A 49 -12.63 2.66 2.48
CA PHE A 49 -13.37 1.62 1.77
C PHE A 49 -14.17 0.80 2.78
N PRO A 50 -15.34 1.31 3.22
CA PRO A 50 -16.11 0.65 4.29
C PRO A 50 -16.52 -0.79 3.99
N ASP A 51 -16.68 -1.14 2.71
CA ASP A 51 -17.01 -2.50 2.28
C ASP A 51 -15.76 -3.30 1.85
N GLY A 52 -14.58 -2.73 2.02
CA GLY A 52 -13.36 -3.30 1.47
C GLY A 52 -13.28 -3.14 -0.04
N ALA A 53 -12.28 -3.78 -0.64
CA ALA A 53 -12.11 -3.76 -2.09
C ALA A 53 -11.32 -4.99 -2.54
N VAL A 54 -11.67 -5.53 -3.71
CA VAL A 54 -10.91 -6.59 -4.37
C VAL A 54 -10.56 -6.08 -5.76
N ARG A 55 -9.27 -6.10 -6.08
CA ARG A 55 -8.77 -5.56 -7.35
C ARG A 55 -7.91 -6.57 -8.07
N ASP A 56 -8.10 -6.68 -9.38
CA ASP A 56 -7.18 -7.37 -10.28
C ASP A 56 -6.12 -6.37 -10.77
N LEU A 57 -5.27 -6.80 -11.70
CA LEU A 57 -4.19 -5.96 -12.22
C LEU A 57 -4.72 -4.67 -12.86
N ASP A 58 -5.78 -4.76 -13.66
CA ASP A 58 -6.36 -3.58 -14.31
C ASP A 58 -6.93 -2.61 -13.29
N ALA A 59 -7.62 -3.13 -12.27
CA ALA A 59 -8.15 -2.30 -11.19
C ALA A 59 -7.04 -1.67 -10.35
N MET A 60 -5.92 -2.36 -10.15
CA MET A 60 -4.74 -1.80 -9.49
C MET A 60 -4.14 -0.65 -10.29
N ARG A 61 -4.06 -0.80 -11.61
CA ARG A 61 -3.57 0.26 -12.48
C ARG A 61 -4.46 1.50 -12.39
N GLU A 62 -5.77 1.31 -12.47
CA GLU A 62 -6.74 2.41 -12.33
C GLU A 62 -6.64 3.07 -10.94
N ALA A 63 -6.51 2.28 -9.88
CA ALA A 63 -6.37 2.80 -8.52
C ALA A 63 -5.09 3.62 -8.37
N ALA A 64 -3.98 3.18 -8.97
CA ALA A 64 -2.72 3.92 -8.95
C ALA A 64 -2.86 5.27 -9.66
N GLU A 65 -3.55 5.30 -10.79
CA GLU A 65 -3.81 6.53 -11.52
C GLU A 65 -4.69 7.49 -10.71
N ARG A 66 -5.77 6.99 -10.10
CA ARG A 66 -6.65 7.80 -9.24
C ARG A 66 -5.94 8.26 -7.98
N GLY A 67 -5.08 7.41 -7.40
CA GLY A 67 -4.32 7.75 -6.21
C GLY A 67 -3.38 8.92 -6.44
N GLN A 68 -2.77 9.00 -7.62
CA GLN A 68 -1.94 10.13 -8.00
C GLN A 68 -2.74 11.43 -8.10
N ASP A 69 -4.02 11.35 -8.51
CA ASP A 69 -4.90 12.50 -8.60
C ASP A 69 -5.51 12.89 -7.24
N ALA A 70 -5.78 11.90 -6.39
CA ALA A 70 -6.46 12.11 -5.11
C ALA A 70 -5.54 12.62 -4.01
N MET A 71 -4.27 12.23 -4.04
CA MET A 71 -3.29 12.58 -3.00
C MET A 71 -2.29 13.59 -3.54
N ALA A 72 -2.19 14.75 -2.87
CA ALA A 72 -1.15 15.74 -3.17
C ALA A 72 0.22 15.18 -2.80
N GLU A 73 0.26 14.38 -1.74
CA GLU A 73 1.47 13.78 -1.22
C GLU A 73 1.09 12.55 -0.42
N GLN A 74 1.88 11.48 -0.52
CA GLN A 74 1.69 10.32 0.35
C GLN A 74 3.03 9.64 0.62
N ARG A 75 3.09 8.90 1.72
CA ARG A 75 4.29 8.19 2.11
C ARG A 75 3.92 6.86 2.75
N PHE A 76 4.61 5.82 2.30
CA PHE A 76 4.59 4.50 2.91
C PHE A 76 5.95 4.25 3.55
N GLU A 77 5.97 3.91 4.83
CA GLU A 77 7.21 3.63 5.55
C GLU A 77 7.13 2.24 6.15
N VAL A 78 7.95 1.31 5.63
CA VAL A 78 7.98 -0.07 6.12
C VAL A 78 8.74 -0.09 7.44
N ARG A 79 8.07 -0.51 8.49
CA ARG A 79 8.62 -0.58 9.86
C ARG A 79 9.13 -1.95 10.20
N ASN A 80 8.55 -2.99 9.65
CA ASN A 80 8.93 -4.37 9.93
C ASN A 80 8.61 -5.24 8.72
N ALA A 81 9.43 -6.26 8.47
CA ALA A 81 9.25 -7.20 7.38
C ALA A 81 9.64 -8.59 7.85
N ILE A 82 8.77 -9.55 7.62
CA ILE A 82 8.97 -10.95 7.95
C ILE A 82 8.65 -11.78 6.71
N ALA A 83 9.45 -12.79 6.41
CA ALA A 83 9.19 -13.67 5.28
C ALA A 83 9.22 -15.14 5.70
N ALA A 84 8.37 -15.91 5.08
CA ALA A 84 8.32 -17.37 5.22
C ALA A 84 7.93 -17.97 3.88
N GLY A 85 8.85 -18.69 3.24
CA GLY A 85 8.62 -19.27 1.91
C GLY A 85 8.36 -18.19 0.86
N ASP A 86 7.21 -18.23 0.22
CA ASP A 86 6.79 -17.28 -0.80
C ASP A 86 5.97 -16.10 -0.22
N GLN A 87 5.83 -16.03 1.10
CA GLN A 87 5.01 -15.01 1.76
C GLN A 87 5.86 -13.97 2.49
N VAL A 88 5.41 -12.73 2.43
CA VAL A 88 6.01 -11.61 3.16
C VAL A 88 4.92 -10.91 3.94
N ALA A 89 5.18 -10.64 5.22
CA ALA A 89 4.32 -9.81 6.05
C ALA A 89 5.05 -8.50 6.36
N LEU A 90 4.38 -7.39 6.14
CA LEU A 90 4.92 -6.06 6.41
C LEU A 90 4.06 -5.33 7.44
N GLU A 91 4.72 -4.57 8.30
CA GLU A 91 4.05 -3.52 9.06
C GLU A 91 4.47 -2.19 8.46
N VAL A 92 3.48 -1.40 8.04
CA VAL A 92 3.70 -0.16 7.29
C VAL A 92 2.99 0.99 7.99
N GLU A 93 3.64 2.13 8.07
CA GLU A 93 2.99 3.40 8.44
C GLU A 93 2.75 4.18 7.16
N TRP A 94 1.54 4.67 7.02
CA TRP A 94 1.13 5.46 5.87
C TRP A 94 0.54 6.79 6.32
N TRP A 95 0.81 7.84 5.56
CA TRP A 95 0.05 9.06 5.62
C TRP A 95 -0.17 9.61 4.22
N GLY A 96 -1.27 10.36 4.05
CA GLY A 96 -1.59 11.01 2.80
C GLY A 96 -2.26 12.35 3.02
N ARG A 97 -1.89 13.33 2.20
CA ARG A 97 -2.52 14.65 2.17
C ARG A 97 -3.46 14.71 0.97
N LEU A 98 -4.71 15.04 1.21
CA LEU A 98 -5.73 15.07 0.17
C LEU A 98 -5.48 16.22 -0.81
N ALA A 99 -5.49 15.92 -2.10
CA ALA A 99 -5.50 16.90 -3.17
C ALA A 99 -6.92 17.34 -3.54
N VAL A 100 -7.90 16.49 -3.22
CA VAL A 100 -9.33 16.71 -3.47
C VAL A 100 -10.11 16.39 -2.19
N PRO A 101 -11.33 16.93 -2.02
CA PRO A 101 -12.14 16.55 -0.86
C PRO A 101 -12.49 15.06 -0.90
N TYR A 102 -12.57 14.43 0.27
CA TYR A 102 -13.00 13.04 0.39
C TYR A 102 -13.98 12.91 1.56
N GLY A 103 -15.26 12.66 1.26
CA GLY A 103 -16.30 12.62 2.29
C GLY A 103 -16.31 13.94 3.09
N PRO A 104 -16.22 13.87 4.44
CA PRO A 104 -16.18 15.08 5.26
C PRO A 104 -14.80 15.74 5.33
N TYR A 105 -13.78 15.14 4.70
CA TYR A 105 -12.40 15.63 4.80
C TYR A 105 -12.09 16.61 3.67
N PRO A 106 -11.61 17.82 3.99
CA PRO A 106 -11.32 18.85 2.98
C PRO A 106 -9.97 18.60 2.30
N VAL A 107 -9.74 19.35 1.21
CA VAL A 107 -8.42 19.44 0.57
C VAL A 107 -7.37 19.82 1.62
N GLY A 108 -6.24 19.15 1.58
CA GLY A 108 -5.13 19.39 2.51
C GLY A 108 -5.20 18.62 3.80
N HIS A 109 -6.33 17.96 4.08
CA HIS A 109 -6.46 17.11 5.28
C HIS A 109 -5.49 15.94 5.19
N VAL A 110 -4.83 15.62 6.31
CA VAL A 110 -3.88 14.51 6.38
C VAL A 110 -4.53 13.32 7.07
N LEU A 111 -4.52 12.19 6.38
CA LEU A 111 -4.95 10.91 6.91
C LEU A 111 -3.73 10.07 7.27
N ARG A 112 -3.84 9.27 8.32
CA ARG A 112 -2.76 8.37 8.77
C ARG A 112 -3.33 6.99 9.01
N ALA A 113 -2.53 5.98 8.69
CA ALA A 113 -2.91 4.58 8.92
C ALA A 113 -1.70 3.74 9.27
N ARG A 114 -1.95 2.69 10.05
CA ARG A 114 -1.01 1.59 10.21
C ARG A 114 -1.57 0.40 9.46
N ILE A 115 -0.73 -0.22 8.64
CA ILE A 115 -1.15 -1.24 7.70
C ILE A 115 -0.37 -2.52 7.96
N ALA A 116 -1.10 -3.64 8.10
CA ALA A 116 -0.51 -4.97 8.01
C ALA A 116 -0.77 -5.47 6.59
N ALA A 117 0.30 -5.70 5.83
CA ALA A 117 0.22 -6.17 4.46
C ALA A 117 0.80 -7.56 4.35
N PHE A 118 0.03 -8.48 3.78
CA PHE A 118 0.47 -9.86 3.55
C PHE A 118 0.56 -10.11 2.05
N LEU A 119 1.78 -10.37 1.56
CA LEU A 119 2.04 -10.55 0.15
C LEU A 119 2.48 -11.98 -0.13
N ARG A 120 2.01 -12.53 -1.24
CA ARG A 120 2.59 -13.75 -1.80
C ARG A 120 3.32 -13.40 -3.09
N ILE A 121 4.55 -13.88 -3.21
CA ILE A 121 5.44 -13.52 -4.30
C ILE A 121 5.91 -14.80 -4.98
N GLU A 122 5.72 -14.87 -6.30
CA GLU A 122 6.15 -15.98 -7.13
C GLU A 122 6.89 -15.42 -8.34
N ASP A 123 8.04 -16.00 -8.67
CA ASP A 123 8.85 -15.63 -9.82
C ASP A 123 9.14 -14.11 -9.89
N GLY A 124 9.41 -13.52 -8.72
CA GLY A 124 9.78 -12.11 -8.63
C GLY A 124 8.65 -11.13 -8.85
N ARG A 125 7.39 -11.57 -8.72
CA ARG A 125 6.21 -10.72 -8.85
C ARG A 125 5.19 -11.01 -7.76
N ILE A 126 4.43 -9.99 -7.39
CA ILE A 126 3.38 -10.13 -6.38
C ILE A 126 2.15 -10.75 -7.03
N VAL A 127 1.74 -11.93 -6.54
CA VAL A 127 0.57 -12.65 -7.04
C VAL A 127 -0.66 -12.45 -6.17
N ALA A 128 -0.47 -12.06 -4.91
CA ALA A 128 -1.57 -11.77 -4.00
C ALA A 128 -1.11 -10.81 -2.93
N GLN A 129 -2.01 -9.94 -2.51
CA GLN A 129 -1.77 -9.04 -1.38
C GLN A 129 -3.07 -8.81 -0.63
N ARG A 130 -2.99 -8.82 0.70
CA ARG A 130 -4.11 -8.46 1.57
C ARG A 130 -3.64 -7.37 2.51
N ASN A 131 -4.40 -6.28 2.58
CA ASN A 131 -4.12 -5.15 3.46
C ASN A 131 -5.17 -5.02 4.55
N TYR A 132 -4.69 -4.85 5.77
CA TYR A 132 -5.49 -4.58 6.96
C TYR A 132 -5.11 -3.17 7.43
N ASP A 133 -5.91 -2.19 7.05
CA ASP A 133 -5.61 -0.78 7.30
C ASP A 133 -6.31 -0.32 8.57
N CYS A 134 -5.52 0.22 9.51
CA CYS A 134 -6.03 0.80 10.75
C CYS A 134 -5.79 2.31 10.69
N TYR A 135 -6.84 3.07 10.38
CA TYR A 135 -6.75 4.52 10.29
C TYR A 135 -6.79 5.16 11.68
N GLU A 136 -5.96 6.18 11.89
CA GLU A 136 -6.03 6.97 13.11
C GLU A 136 -7.32 7.79 13.10
N PRO A 137 -8.07 7.81 14.22
CA PRO A 137 -9.22 8.68 14.34
C PRO A 137 -8.77 10.13 14.22
N THR A 138 -9.40 10.90 13.34
CA THR A 138 -9.09 12.30 13.15
C THR A 138 -10.37 13.05 12.79
N ALA A 139 -10.57 14.22 13.42
CA ALA A 139 -11.70 15.06 13.07
C ALA A 139 -11.46 15.72 11.71
N PRO A 140 -12.51 15.88 10.87
CA PRO A 140 -12.35 16.47 9.53
C PRO A 140 -11.75 17.88 9.55
N ASP A 141 -11.94 18.62 10.63
CA ASP A 141 -11.43 20.00 10.80
C ASP A 141 -10.13 20.07 11.62
N ALA A 142 -9.56 18.94 12.00
CA ALA A 142 -8.33 18.90 12.76
C ALA A 142 -7.15 19.38 11.90
N ALA A 143 -6.23 20.12 12.51
CA ALA A 143 -4.99 20.54 11.84
C ALA A 143 -4.11 19.33 11.56
N PRO A 144 -3.46 19.24 10.38
CA PRO A 144 -2.54 18.14 10.08
C PRO A 144 -1.35 18.13 11.03
N ASP A 145 -0.98 16.92 11.53
CA ASP A 145 0.20 16.70 12.34
C ASP A 145 1.10 15.69 11.64
N LEU A 146 2.18 16.15 11.04
CA LEU A 146 3.13 15.32 10.32
C LEU A 146 4.37 14.96 11.14
N THR A 147 4.40 15.33 12.43
CA THR A 147 5.57 15.10 13.28
C THR A 147 5.60 13.74 13.95
N ARG A 148 4.52 13.01 13.93
CA ARG A 148 4.40 11.69 14.58
C ARG A 148 4.86 10.56 13.70
#